data_07f91e10fdbbae9909987fa4786d0466
#
_entry.id   07f91e10fdbbae9909987fa4786d0466
#
_cell.length_a   1.000
_cell.length_b   1.000
_cell.length_c   1.000
_cell.angle_alpha   90.00
_cell.angle_beta   90.00
_cell.angle_gamma   90.00
#
_symmetry.space_group_name_H-M   'P 1'
#
loop_
_entity.id
_entity.type
_entity.pdbx_description
1 polymer ?
#
loop_
_entity_poly.entity_id
_entity_poly.type
_entity_poly.pdbx_seq_one_letter_code
_entity_poly.pdbx_strand_id
1 'polypeptide(L)'
;VLRSPKFDQIIDEIKALGFEKGATFVNPKTGKTVVRHVDFNQGLDAFLLNEHKAQRLGELAIKPARIAFDHIEDEDVYVRAITLCARAGIDHMSNYLLYNGEDFTGKGHSYHADTPEDLFYRMHLTMELGENLTEELGRKIAIFSFPMRYIPLDNDQRGFIGANWNAKYLRALQCMLIPTQGKGIQGRSFFEADFGKTAEDFVMYLAMPERLLNKRGHFVERKDEPKFEREIRYTQWSENRHLIDTWMKYYSMFEKDTVLEYIGCNRFSVETLDKIENEELKKLYFLYLTPSATIRVFSDCTEDTKRIISTFILEELPFMYSRIVETILSSKPGYKVIAGILENFGEKVCTDLLKKIDLFSGHDNDKLTMLIKANKSKRLVDFDFSLLQFIPYFHVSNLLSKQEEQIIMNSAYELKEAPIRKILLLHLDELKDVLIKTNGAQPGDTQIISVIEEQIKELYHQISIFEL
;
A
#
# COMPACT_ATOMS: atom_id res chain seq x y z
N VAL A 1 -9.24 -18.78 -35.36
CA VAL A 1 -10.45 -18.63 -36.17
C VAL A 1 -10.18 -17.75 -37.39
N LEU A 2 -9.67 -16.51 -37.22
CA LEU A 2 -9.49 -15.55 -38.33
C LEU A 2 -8.54 -15.98 -39.45
N ARG A 3 -7.62 -16.91 -39.17
CA ARG A 3 -6.68 -17.50 -40.17
C ARG A 3 -7.25 -18.67 -40.95
N SER A 4 -8.42 -19.18 -40.49
CA SER A 4 -8.99 -20.38 -41.14
C SER A 4 -9.54 -20.07 -42.54
N PRO A 5 -9.26 -20.85 -43.53
CA PRO A 5 -9.91 -20.75 -44.86
C PRO A 5 -11.41 -21.10 -44.79
N LYS A 6 -11.82 -21.74 -43.70
CA LYS A 6 -13.25 -22.08 -43.41
C LYS A 6 -13.89 -21.11 -42.42
N PHE A 7 -13.40 -19.87 -42.36
CA PHE A 7 -13.89 -18.89 -41.38
C PHE A 7 -15.41 -18.72 -41.42
N ASP A 8 -16.00 -18.50 -42.62
CA ASP A 8 -17.44 -18.31 -42.77
C ASP A 8 -18.25 -19.54 -42.34
N GLN A 9 -17.78 -20.74 -42.71
CA GLN A 9 -18.40 -21.99 -42.28
C GLN A 9 -18.39 -22.13 -40.75
N ILE A 10 -17.28 -21.77 -40.07
CA ILE A 10 -17.18 -21.80 -38.61
C ILE A 10 -18.21 -20.85 -37.98
N ILE A 11 -18.38 -19.65 -38.54
CA ILE A 11 -19.38 -18.69 -38.06
C ILE A 11 -20.81 -19.28 -38.21
N ASP A 12 -21.12 -19.87 -39.35
CA ASP A 12 -22.44 -20.50 -39.59
C ASP A 12 -22.70 -21.68 -38.66
N GLU A 13 -21.69 -22.51 -38.39
CA GLU A 13 -21.78 -23.61 -37.42
C GLU A 13 -22.04 -23.10 -36.00
N ILE A 14 -21.36 -22.02 -35.55
CA ILE A 14 -21.59 -21.42 -34.25
C ILE A 14 -23.02 -20.85 -34.14
N LYS A 15 -23.53 -20.22 -35.20
CA LYS A 15 -24.94 -19.74 -35.26
C LYS A 15 -25.90 -20.91 -35.18
N ALA A 16 -25.67 -21.97 -35.96
CA ALA A 16 -26.52 -23.16 -35.97
C ALA A 16 -26.57 -23.85 -34.58
N LEU A 17 -25.52 -23.71 -33.75
CA LEU A 17 -25.53 -24.15 -32.36
C LEU A 17 -26.27 -23.20 -31.40
N GLY A 18 -26.91 -22.14 -31.92
CA GLY A 18 -27.73 -21.19 -31.15
C GLY A 18 -26.91 -20.14 -30.40
N PHE A 19 -25.77 -19.70 -30.94
CA PHE A 19 -24.97 -18.60 -30.41
C PHE A 19 -24.98 -17.38 -31.33
N GLU A 20 -26.07 -17.17 -32.04
CA GLU A 20 -26.30 -15.94 -32.79
C GLU A 20 -26.50 -14.73 -31.88
N LYS A 21 -26.37 -13.55 -32.42
CA LYS A 21 -26.53 -12.28 -31.66
C LYS A 21 -27.89 -12.25 -30.96
N GLY A 22 -27.86 -11.98 -29.65
CA GLY A 22 -29.06 -11.93 -28.81
C GLY A 22 -29.60 -13.30 -28.37
N ALA A 23 -28.93 -14.39 -28.69
CA ALA A 23 -29.36 -15.73 -28.31
C ALA A 23 -29.49 -15.91 -26.78
N THR A 24 -30.54 -16.61 -26.38
CA THR A 24 -30.83 -16.95 -24.98
C THR A 24 -31.13 -18.41 -24.81
N PHE A 25 -31.07 -18.90 -23.59
CA PHE A 25 -31.58 -20.23 -23.21
C PHE A 25 -32.23 -20.18 -21.84
N VAL A 26 -33.18 -21.09 -21.62
CA VAL A 26 -33.77 -21.24 -20.29
C VAL A 26 -32.96 -22.28 -19.51
N ASN A 27 -32.42 -21.87 -18.38
CA ASN A 27 -31.67 -22.78 -17.51
C ASN A 27 -32.62 -23.81 -16.92
N PRO A 28 -32.45 -25.12 -17.24
CA PRO A 28 -33.42 -26.16 -16.83
C PRO A 28 -33.48 -26.36 -15.30
N LYS A 29 -32.45 -25.96 -14.56
CA LYS A 29 -32.40 -26.06 -13.09
C LYS A 29 -33.08 -24.91 -12.38
N THR A 30 -33.00 -23.68 -12.93
CA THR A 30 -33.48 -22.47 -12.25
C THR A 30 -34.71 -21.85 -12.91
N GLY A 31 -35.10 -22.30 -14.11
CA GLY A 31 -36.14 -21.69 -14.93
C GLY A 31 -35.84 -20.29 -15.46
N LYS A 32 -34.64 -19.75 -15.17
CA LYS A 32 -34.24 -18.38 -15.57
C LYS A 32 -33.75 -18.36 -17.01
N THR A 33 -34.16 -17.35 -17.75
CA THR A 33 -33.62 -17.05 -19.08
C THR A 33 -32.21 -16.46 -18.90
N VAL A 34 -31.22 -17.03 -19.57
CA VAL A 34 -29.81 -16.63 -19.56
C VAL A 34 -29.39 -16.29 -20.98
N VAL A 35 -28.68 -15.18 -21.13
CA VAL A 35 -28.07 -14.77 -22.41
C VAL A 35 -26.88 -15.68 -22.70
N ARG A 36 -26.79 -16.18 -23.93
CA ARG A 36 -25.66 -16.95 -24.43
C ARG A 36 -24.54 -16.00 -24.86
N HIS A 37 -23.30 -16.42 -24.69
CA HIS A 37 -22.12 -15.66 -25.15
C HIS A 37 -21.12 -16.60 -25.83
N VAL A 38 -20.42 -16.03 -26.82
CA VAL A 38 -19.24 -16.60 -27.45
C VAL A 38 -18.03 -15.83 -26.95
N ASP A 39 -17.02 -16.53 -26.47
CA ASP A 39 -15.74 -15.97 -26.08
C ASP A 39 -14.61 -16.67 -26.82
N PHE A 40 -13.95 -15.93 -27.73
CA PHE A 40 -12.71 -16.40 -28.36
C PHE A 40 -11.54 -16.15 -27.43
N ASN A 41 -11.39 -16.99 -26.44
CA ASN A 41 -10.48 -16.83 -25.30
C ASN A 41 -9.01 -16.56 -25.68
N GLN A 42 -8.55 -17.05 -26.83
CA GLN A 42 -7.21 -16.77 -27.37
C GLN A 42 -7.10 -15.41 -28.08
N GLY A 43 -8.19 -14.66 -28.11
CA GLY A 43 -8.24 -13.36 -28.78
C GLY A 43 -8.42 -13.42 -30.28
N LEU A 44 -8.67 -12.25 -30.83
CA LEU A 44 -8.80 -11.99 -32.27
C LEU A 44 -7.56 -11.22 -32.74
N ASP A 45 -6.90 -11.73 -33.74
CA ASP A 45 -5.70 -11.12 -34.35
C ASP A 45 -6.12 -9.84 -35.11
N ALA A 46 -5.74 -8.67 -34.62
CA ALA A 46 -6.08 -7.36 -35.17
C ALA A 46 -5.60 -7.19 -36.62
N PHE A 47 -4.46 -7.76 -36.98
CA PHE A 47 -3.90 -7.70 -38.35
C PHE A 47 -4.78 -8.44 -39.37
N LEU A 48 -5.50 -9.46 -38.94
CA LEU A 48 -6.35 -10.28 -39.80
C LEU A 48 -7.80 -9.80 -39.85
N LEU A 49 -8.20 -8.86 -38.99
CA LEU A 49 -9.53 -8.28 -39.00
C LEU A 49 -9.70 -7.34 -40.23
N ASN A 50 -10.76 -7.58 -40.97
CA ASN A 50 -11.24 -6.71 -42.04
C ASN A 50 -12.75 -6.58 -41.92
N GLU A 51 -13.36 -5.74 -42.76
CA GLU A 51 -14.78 -5.43 -42.72
C GLU A 51 -15.66 -6.69 -42.81
N HIS A 52 -15.38 -7.57 -43.78
CA HIS A 52 -16.12 -8.83 -43.95
C HIS A 52 -16.09 -9.67 -42.64
N LYS A 53 -14.90 -9.90 -42.10
CA LYS A 53 -14.75 -10.71 -40.89
C LYS A 53 -15.43 -10.06 -39.68
N ALA A 54 -15.31 -8.74 -39.52
CA ALA A 54 -15.97 -8.01 -38.44
C ALA A 54 -17.49 -8.14 -38.53
N GLN A 55 -18.06 -7.98 -39.73
CA GLN A 55 -19.49 -8.16 -39.96
C GLN A 55 -19.96 -9.58 -39.59
N ARG A 56 -19.24 -10.60 -40.03
CA ARG A 56 -19.56 -12.01 -39.72
C ARG A 56 -19.45 -12.29 -38.21
N LEU A 57 -18.44 -11.76 -37.54
CA LEU A 57 -18.32 -11.85 -36.07
C LEU A 57 -19.47 -11.13 -35.36
N GLY A 58 -19.95 -10.01 -35.89
CA GLY A 58 -21.08 -9.24 -35.38
C GLY A 58 -22.42 -9.99 -35.42
N GLU A 59 -22.54 -11.08 -36.20
CA GLU A 59 -23.70 -11.97 -36.23
C GLU A 59 -23.77 -12.91 -35.00
N LEU A 60 -22.63 -13.04 -34.26
CA LEU A 60 -22.52 -13.90 -33.10
C LEU A 60 -22.80 -13.16 -31.80
N ALA A 61 -23.17 -13.88 -30.76
CA ALA A 61 -23.31 -13.37 -29.38
C ALA A 61 -21.95 -13.17 -28.70
N ILE A 62 -20.99 -12.47 -29.35
CA ILE A 62 -19.64 -12.28 -28.81
C ILE A 62 -19.68 -11.35 -27.59
N LYS A 63 -19.05 -11.82 -26.50
CA LYS A 63 -18.88 -11.02 -25.28
C LYS A 63 -17.82 -11.64 -24.36
N PRO A 64 -16.64 -11.02 -24.20
CA PRO A 64 -16.14 -9.88 -25.01
C PRO A 64 -15.47 -10.33 -26.32
N ALA A 65 -15.31 -9.40 -27.27
CA ALA A 65 -14.31 -9.53 -28.32
C ALA A 65 -12.96 -9.14 -27.75
N ARG A 66 -12.00 -10.05 -27.74
CA ARG A 66 -10.66 -9.85 -27.17
C ARG A 66 -9.68 -9.49 -28.28
N ILE A 67 -9.08 -8.30 -28.19
CA ILE A 67 -8.12 -7.81 -29.16
C ILE A 67 -6.92 -7.25 -28.40
N ALA A 68 -5.73 -7.80 -28.60
CA ALA A 68 -4.53 -7.35 -27.91
C ALA A 68 -4.04 -5.99 -28.46
N PHE A 69 -3.41 -5.21 -27.58
CA PHE A 69 -2.68 -3.98 -27.94
C PHE A 69 -1.35 -3.97 -27.18
N ASP A 70 -0.44 -4.85 -27.65
CA ASP A 70 0.78 -5.16 -26.93
C ASP A 70 1.90 -4.15 -27.18
N HIS A 71 1.93 -3.52 -28.36
CA HIS A 71 2.96 -2.58 -28.78
C HIS A 71 2.33 -1.29 -29.30
N ILE A 72 2.92 -0.14 -28.98
CA ILE A 72 2.44 1.16 -29.39
C ILE A 72 2.46 1.33 -30.91
N GLU A 73 3.44 0.69 -31.58
CA GLU A 73 3.58 0.72 -33.03
C GLU A 73 2.39 0.07 -33.76
N ASP A 74 1.60 -0.75 -33.06
CA ASP A 74 0.41 -1.39 -33.63
C ASP A 74 -0.86 -0.55 -33.45
N GLU A 75 -0.75 0.73 -33.08
CA GLU A 75 -1.89 1.64 -32.83
C GLU A 75 -2.90 1.65 -33.96
N ASP A 76 -2.47 1.94 -35.19
CA ASP A 76 -3.36 2.02 -36.35
C ASP A 76 -4.13 0.72 -36.58
N VAL A 77 -3.44 -0.41 -36.39
CA VAL A 77 -4.03 -1.74 -36.55
C VAL A 77 -5.07 -2.00 -35.47
N TYR A 78 -4.74 -1.66 -34.23
CA TYR A 78 -5.64 -1.81 -33.08
C TYR A 78 -6.89 -0.92 -33.24
N VAL A 79 -6.71 0.38 -33.49
CA VAL A 79 -7.82 1.33 -33.64
C VAL A 79 -8.76 0.89 -34.76
N ARG A 80 -8.20 0.50 -35.91
CA ARG A 80 -8.99 -0.04 -37.04
C ARG A 80 -9.78 -1.28 -36.62
N ALA A 81 -9.16 -2.24 -35.94
CA ALA A 81 -9.80 -3.49 -35.54
C ALA A 81 -10.96 -3.25 -34.55
N ILE A 82 -10.76 -2.41 -33.54
CA ILE A 82 -11.80 -2.03 -32.58
C ILE A 82 -12.96 -1.30 -33.29
N THR A 83 -12.64 -0.34 -34.17
CA THR A 83 -13.65 0.41 -34.93
C THR A 83 -14.51 -0.49 -35.82
N LEU A 84 -13.89 -1.43 -36.53
CA LEU A 84 -14.60 -2.43 -37.32
C LEU A 84 -15.55 -3.30 -36.48
N CYS A 85 -15.07 -3.78 -35.35
CA CYS A 85 -15.89 -4.57 -34.43
C CYS A 85 -17.06 -3.75 -33.88
N ALA A 86 -16.83 -2.50 -33.45
CA ALA A 86 -17.86 -1.62 -32.97
C ALA A 86 -18.92 -1.37 -34.04
N ARG A 87 -18.54 -0.98 -35.26
CA ARG A 87 -19.46 -0.76 -36.40
C ARG A 87 -20.23 -2.00 -36.79
N ALA A 88 -19.64 -3.19 -36.64
CA ALA A 88 -20.33 -4.48 -36.82
C ALA A 88 -21.32 -4.84 -35.70
N GLY A 89 -21.44 -4.00 -34.69
CA GLY A 89 -22.40 -4.20 -33.60
C GLY A 89 -21.89 -5.00 -32.42
N ILE A 90 -20.58 -5.11 -32.26
CA ILE A 90 -19.94 -5.72 -31.07
C ILE A 90 -19.69 -4.61 -30.05
N ASP A 91 -20.42 -4.60 -28.94
CA ASP A 91 -20.43 -3.51 -27.98
C ASP A 91 -19.55 -3.77 -26.76
N HIS A 92 -19.16 -5.01 -26.55
CA HIS A 92 -18.31 -5.45 -25.47
C HIS A 92 -16.99 -5.96 -25.99
N MET A 93 -15.94 -5.23 -25.73
CA MET A 93 -14.57 -5.58 -26.13
C MET A 93 -13.63 -5.57 -24.95
N SER A 94 -12.53 -6.27 -25.05
CA SER A 94 -11.45 -6.22 -24.07
C SER A 94 -10.12 -6.28 -24.79
N ASN A 95 -9.12 -5.60 -24.22
CA ASN A 95 -7.75 -5.70 -24.69
C ASN A 95 -6.81 -6.13 -23.58
N TYR A 96 -5.81 -6.88 -23.98
CA TYR A 96 -4.62 -7.11 -23.19
C TYR A 96 -3.57 -6.10 -23.61
N LEU A 97 -2.90 -5.51 -22.61
CA LEU A 97 -1.84 -4.53 -22.81
C LEU A 97 -0.58 -5.09 -22.16
N LEU A 98 0.34 -5.63 -22.92
CA LEU A 98 1.61 -6.07 -22.37
C LEU A 98 2.42 -4.86 -21.92
N TYR A 99 3.03 -4.96 -20.75
CA TYR A 99 3.96 -3.96 -20.23
C TYR A 99 5.23 -4.65 -19.72
N ASN A 100 6.31 -3.89 -19.56
CA ASN A 100 7.63 -4.43 -19.19
C ASN A 100 8.27 -5.25 -20.33
N GLY A 101 7.94 -4.90 -21.59
CA GLY A 101 8.43 -5.60 -22.78
C GLY A 101 9.88 -5.28 -23.14
N GLU A 102 10.43 -6.09 -24.05
CA GLU A 102 11.78 -5.94 -24.60
C GLU A 102 11.71 -5.42 -26.04
N ASP A 103 12.86 -4.92 -26.54
CA ASP A 103 13.02 -4.67 -27.95
C ASP A 103 12.85 -5.98 -28.76
N PHE A 104 12.12 -5.89 -29.83
CA PHE A 104 11.95 -7.02 -30.74
C PHE A 104 12.06 -6.59 -32.21
N THR A 105 12.83 -7.29 -32.97
CA THR A 105 12.88 -7.14 -34.43
C THR A 105 12.78 -8.50 -35.08
N GLY A 106 11.74 -8.72 -35.88
CA GLY A 106 11.53 -9.99 -36.56
C GLY A 106 10.19 -10.08 -37.26
N LYS A 107 10.06 -10.96 -38.22
CA LYS A 107 8.83 -11.23 -38.99
C LYS A 107 8.20 -9.98 -39.64
N GLY A 108 9.02 -8.99 -39.99
CA GLY A 108 8.54 -7.73 -40.58
C GLY A 108 8.07 -6.68 -39.60
N HIS A 109 8.23 -6.89 -38.29
CA HIS A 109 7.92 -5.95 -37.24
C HIS A 109 9.17 -5.53 -36.47
N SER A 110 9.16 -4.31 -35.98
CA SER A 110 10.17 -3.79 -35.06
C SER A 110 9.45 -3.04 -33.95
N TYR A 111 9.62 -3.47 -32.71
CA TYR A 111 9.04 -2.91 -31.52
C TYR A 111 10.14 -2.49 -30.58
N HIS A 112 10.01 -1.31 -29.96
CA HIS A 112 10.93 -0.87 -28.92
C HIS A 112 10.58 -1.46 -27.55
N ALA A 113 11.55 -1.46 -26.64
CA ALA A 113 11.32 -1.85 -25.25
C ALA A 113 10.29 -0.90 -24.59
N ASP A 114 9.21 -1.48 -24.13
CA ASP A 114 8.04 -0.77 -23.59
C ASP A 114 8.41 0.15 -22.42
N THR A 115 7.85 1.35 -22.41
CA THR A 115 7.99 2.32 -21.33
C THR A 115 6.71 2.43 -20.49
N PRO A 116 6.76 2.94 -19.25
CA PRO A 116 5.55 3.28 -18.52
C PRO A 116 4.63 4.25 -19.26
N GLU A 117 5.21 5.21 -19.96
CA GLU A 117 4.50 6.20 -20.76
C GLU A 117 3.74 5.55 -21.93
N ASP A 118 4.31 4.53 -22.59
CA ASP A 118 3.64 3.76 -23.64
C ASP A 118 2.43 2.98 -23.10
N LEU A 119 2.57 2.40 -21.92
CA LEU A 119 1.44 1.73 -21.28
C LEU A 119 0.32 2.73 -20.95
N PHE A 120 0.66 3.90 -20.39
CA PHE A 120 -0.32 4.95 -20.13
C PHE A 120 -1.04 5.35 -21.40
N TYR A 121 -0.29 5.65 -22.45
CA TYR A 121 -0.83 6.05 -23.74
C TYR A 121 -1.81 5.03 -24.31
N ARG A 122 -1.44 3.76 -24.34
CA ARG A 122 -2.31 2.68 -24.84
C ARG A 122 -3.60 2.52 -24.03
N MET A 123 -3.53 2.65 -22.70
CA MET A 123 -4.73 2.66 -21.83
C MET A 123 -5.61 3.89 -22.11
N HIS A 124 -5.01 5.06 -22.22
CA HIS A 124 -5.70 6.33 -22.46
C HIS A 124 -6.38 6.33 -23.85
N LEU A 125 -5.65 5.97 -24.88
CA LEU A 125 -6.19 5.83 -26.25
C LEU A 125 -7.38 4.87 -26.29
N THR A 126 -7.28 3.73 -25.62
CA THR A 126 -8.37 2.75 -25.55
C THR A 126 -9.63 3.33 -24.90
N MET A 127 -9.46 4.10 -23.85
CA MET A 127 -10.57 4.78 -23.16
C MET A 127 -11.22 5.81 -24.09
N GLU A 128 -10.43 6.69 -24.71
CA GLU A 128 -10.94 7.71 -25.65
C GLU A 128 -11.62 7.09 -26.86
N LEU A 129 -11.04 6.04 -27.43
CA LEU A 129 -11.66 5.32 -28.54
C LEU A 129 -13.04 4.76 -28.17
N GLY A 130 -13.20 4.22 -26.97
CA GLY A 130 -14.49 3.75 -26.48
C GLY A 130 -15.53 4.86 -26.32
N GLU A 131 -15.12 6.04 -25.87
CA GLU A 131 -15.97 7.22 -25.75
C GLU A 131 -16.37 7.77 -27.14
N ASN A 132 -15.42 7.96 -28.03
CA ASN A 132 -15.64 8.46 -29.39
C ASN A 132 -16.57 7.53 -30.18
N LEU A 133 -16.38 6.21 -30.12
CA LEU A 133 -17.25 5.23 -30.76
C LEU A 133 -18.65 5.20 -30.13
N THR A 134 -18.76 5.44 -28.83
CA THR A 134 -20.05 5.55 -28.13
C THR A 134 -20.85 6.74 -28.67
N GLU A 135 -20.20 7.88 -28.83
CA GLU A 135 -20.81 9.10 -29.41
C GLU A 135 -21.17 8.91 -30.90
N GLU A 136 -20.23 8.42 -31.71
CA GLU A 136 -20.43 8.18 -33.15
C GLU A 136 -21.59 7.23 -33.42
N LEU A 137 -21.67 6.13 -32.66
CA LEU A 137 -22.66 5.07 -32.93
C LEU A 137 -23.96 5.20 -32.14
N GLY A 138 -24.08 6.21 -31.27
CA GLY A 138 -25.27 6.46 -30.44
C GLY A 138 -25.61 5.32 -29.46
N ARG A 139 -24.66 4.44 -29.15
CA ARG A 139 -24.82 3.32 -28.23
C ARG A 139 -23.53 3.05 -27.46
N LYS A 140 -23.66 2.56 -26.23
CA LYS A 140 -22.51 2.33 -25.34
C LYS A 140 -21.55 1.30 -25.92
N ILE A 141 -20.33 1.69 -26.18
CA ILE A 141 -19.21 0.82 -26.51
C ILE A 141 -18.33 0.69 -25.25
N ALA A 142 -18.18 -0.53 -24.76
CA ALA A 142 -17.39 -0.82 -23.57
C ALA A 142 -16.11 -1.57 -23.96
N ILE A 143 -14.97 -0.97 -23.72
CA ILE A 143 -13.65 -1.58 -23.90
C ILE A 143 -12.99 -1.68 -22.53
N PHE A 144 -12.63 -2.90 -22.14
CA PHE A 144 -11.99 -3.18 -20.85
C PHE A 144 -10.51 -3.47 -21.06
N SER A 145 -9.65 -2.66 -20.48
CA SER A 145 -8.19 -2.85 -20.57
C SER A 145 -7.67 -3.68 -19.42
N PHE A 146 -6.83 -4.66 -19.77
CA PHE A 146 -6.18 -5.58 -18.84
C PHE A 146 -4.65 -5.50 -19.01
N PRO A 147 -3.96 -4.62 -18.27
CA PRO A 147 -2.51 -4.61 -18.25
C PRO A 147 -1.95 -5.96 -17.78
N MET A 148 -1.05 -6.55 -18.56
CA MET A 148 -0.42 -7.83 -18.28
C MET A 148 1.10 -7.67 -18.33
N ARG A 149 1.78 -8.17 -17.29
CA ARG A 149 3.23 -8.11 -17.22
C ARG A 149 3.84 -9.10 -18.20
N TYR A 150 4.68 -8.59 -19.10
CA TYR A 150 5.51 -9.42 -19.97
C TYR A 150 6.60 -10.12 -19.14
N ILE A 151 6.80 -11.39 -19.44
CA ILE A 151 7.92 -12.22 -18.96
C ILE A 151 8.37 -13.05 -20.14
N PRO A 152 9.68 -13.04 -20.52
CA PRO A 152 10.20 -13.85 -21.60
C PRO A 152 9.91 -15.34 -21.40
N LEU A 153 9.59 -16.05 -22.49
CA LEU A 153 9.21 -17.48 -22.43
C LEU A 153 10.35 -18.40 -22.00
N ASP A 154 11.58 -17.99 -22.23
CA ASP A 154 12.81 -18.70 -21.89
C ASP A 154 13.31 -18.35 -20.46
N ASN A 155 12.61 -17.48 -19.78
CA ASN A 155 12.95 -17.04 -18.43
C ASN A 155 12.01 -17.68 -17.40
N ASP A 156 12.50 -18.68 -16.67
CA ASP A 156 11.78 -19.34 -15.59
C ASP A 156 11.60 -18.42 -14.34
N GLN A 157 12.30 -17.28 -14.32
CA GLN A 157 12.27 -16.34 -13.20
C GLN A 157 11.22 -15.27 -13.42
N ARG A 158 10.19 -15.27 -12.57
CA ARG A 158 9.18 -14.18 -12.49
C ARG A 158 9.76 -12.81 -12.13
N GLY A 159 11.07 -12.72 -11.93
CA GLY A 159 11.82 -11.51 -11.59
C GLY A 159 12.26 -10.65 -12.77
N PHE A 160 11.94 -11.03 -14.02
CA PHE A 160 12.31 -10.24 -15.19
C PHE A 160 11.84 -8.78 -15.10
N ILE A 161 12.74 -7.85 -15.41
CA ILE A 161 12.48 -6.41 -15.45
C ILE A 161 13.01 -5.89 -16.78
N GLY A 162 12.13 -5.32 -17.60
CA GLY A 162 12.48 -4.71 -18.90
C GLY A 162 13.35 -3.46 -18.74
N ALA A 163 14.02 -3.07 -19.82
CA ALA A 163 15.03 -2.01 -19.80
C ALA A 163 14.53 -0.66 -19.25
N ASN A 164 13.27 -0.32 -19.50
CA ASN A 164 12.65 0.96 -19.11
C ASN A 164 11.80 0.84 -17.82
N TRP A 165 11.84 -0.31 -17.18
CA TRP A 165 11.08 -0.60 -15.97
C TRP A 165 12.01 -0.82 -14.75
N ASN A 166 11.46 -0.80 -13.58
CA ASN A 166 12.16 -1.11 -12.34
C ASN A 166 11.21 -1.82 -11.36
N ALA A 167 11.76 -2.40 -10.29
CA ALA A 167 10.96 -3.16 -9.32
C ALA A 167 9.90 -2.30 -8.62
N LYS A 168 10.20 -1.00 -8.38
CA LYS A 168 9.26 -0.07 -7.77
C LYS A 168 8.05 0.20 -8.67
N TYR A 169 8.26 0.47 -9.95
CA TYR A 169 7.21 0.73 -10.91
C TYR A 169 6.31 -0.50 -11.13
N LEU A 170 6.93 -1.67 -11.30
CA LEU A 170 6.19 -2.92 -11.44
C LEU A 170 5.31 -3.21 -10.23
N ARG A 171 5.82 -2.96 -9.02
CA ARG A 171 5.04 -3.15 -7.80
C ARG A 171 3.94 -2.11 -7.65
N ALA A 172 4.22 -0.85 -7.95
CA ALA A 172 3.24 0.23 -7.91
C ALA A 172 2.05 -0.06 -8.85
N LEU A 173 2.34 -0.44 -10.10
CA LEU A 173 1.30 -0.79 -11.06
C LEU A 173 0.41 -1.94 -10.57
N GLN A 174 1.00 -2.99 -9.97
CA GLN A 174 0.22 -4.06 -9.37
C GLN A 174 -0.75 -3.54 -8.29
N CYS A 175 -0.30 -2.59 -7.46
CA CYS A 175 -1.16 -1.97 -6.43
C CYS A 175 -2.27 -1.12 -7.04
N MET A 176 -1.97 -0.38 -8.12
CA MET A 176 -2.96 0.45 -8.85
C MET A 176 -4.01 -0.41 -9.57
N LEU A 177 -3.70 -1.65 -9.91
CA LEU A 177 -4.66 -2.57 -10.52
C LEU A 177 -5.59 -3.27 -9.49
N ILE A 178 -5.30 -3.23 -8.19
CA ILE A 178 -6.15 -3.87 -7.15
C ILE A 178 -7.60 -3.35 -7.19
N PRO A 179 -7.88 -2.03 -7.30
CA PRO A 179 -9.24 -1.51 -7.33
C PRO A 179 -10.09 -2.01 -8.51
N THR A 180 -9.47 -2.48 -9.60
CA THR A 180 -10.21 -3.04 -10.73
C THR A 180 -10.91 -4.35 -10.39
N GLN A 181 -10.50 -5.05 -9.32
CA GLN A 181 -11.02 -6.35 -8.91
C GLN A 181 -11.04 -7.39 -10.05
N GLY A 182 -10.09 -7.30 -10.99
CA GLY A 182 -10.01 -8.16 -12.16
C GLY A 182 -11.08 -7.93 -13.24
N LYS A 183 -11.84 -6.83 -13.14
CA LYS A 183 -12.88 -6.48 -14.12
C LYS A 183 -12.36 -5.65 -15.31
N GLY A 184 -11.07 -5.32 -15.28
CA GLY A 184 -10.44 -4.43 -16.26
C GLY A 184 -10.68 -2.94 -15.96
N ILE A 185 -9.91 -2.11 -16.66
CA ILE A 185 -9.98 -0.65 -16.57
C ILE A 185 -11.06 -0.20 -17.54
N GLN A 186 -12.04 0.59 -17.07
CA GLN A 186 -13.09 1.15 -17.90
C GLN A 186 -13.55 2.51 -17.37
N GLY A 187 -13.69 3.46 -18.30
CA GLY A 187 -14.27 4.78 -18.08
C GLY A 187 -13.28 5.81 -17.52
N ARG A 188 -13.43 7.04 -18.02
CA ARG A 188 -12.53 8.16 -17.76
C ARG A 188 -12.37 8.48 -16.28
N SER A 189 -13.47 8.57 -15.55
CA SER A 189 -13.42 8.94 -14.12
C SER A 189 -12.59 7.98 -13.28
N PHE A 190 -12.72 6.68 -13.53
CA PHE A 190 -11.89 5.67 -12.84
C PHE A 190 -10.43 5.75 -13.32
N PHE A 191 -10.24 5.84 -14.64
CA PHE A 191 -8.90 5.91 -15.23
C PHE A 191 -8.10 7.10 -14.69
N GLU A 192 -8.65 8.32 -14.76
CA GLU A 192 -7.97 9.52 -14.29
C GLU A 192 -7.70 9.50 -12.78
N ALA A 193 -8.64 8.97 -11.99
CA ALA A 193 -8.46 8.85 -10.54
C ALA A 193 -7.35 7.89 -10.15
N ASP A 194 -7.20 6.79 -10.88
CA ASP A 194 -6.26 5.72 -10.52
C ASP A 194 -4.91 5.83 -11.24
N PHE A 195 -4.91 6.25 -12.52
CA PHE A 195 -3.70 6.31 -13.35
C PHE A 195 -3.20 7.73 -13.64
N GLY A 196 -3.97 8.76 -13.34
CA GLY A 196 -3.62 10.15 -13.65
C GLY A 196 -4.25 10.66 -14.94
N LYS A 197 -4.09 11.96 -15.20
CA LYS A 197 -4.59 12.61 -16.41
C LYS A 197 -3.55 12.65 -17.52
N THR A 198 -2.28 12.60 -17.14
CA THR A 198 -1.15 12.67 -18.06
C THR A 198 -0.17 11.52 -17.81
N ALA A 199 0.71 11.24 -18.76
CA ALA A 199 1.77 10.25 -18.60
C ALA A 199 2.73 10.62 -17.45
N GLU A 200 2.96 11.92 -17.25
CA GLU A 200 3.79 12.42 -16.15
C GLU A 200 3.14 12.13 -14.79
N ASP A 201 1.82 12.33 -14.65
CA ASP A 201 1.07 11.95 -13.45
C ASP A 201 1.23 10.45 -13.17
N PHE A 202 1.06 9.64 -14.22
CA PHE A 202 1.17 8.18 -14.10
C PHE A 202 2.54 7.75 -13.62
N VAL A 203 3.61 8.24 -14.26
CA VAL A 203 5.00 7.92 -13.88
C VAL A 203 5.30 8.39 -12.45
N MET A 204 4.82 9.58 -12.09
CA MET A 204 4.91 10.08 -10.72
C MET A 204 4.20 9.13 -9.74
N TYR A 205 2.99 8.65 -10.06
CA TYR A 205 2.28 7.70 -9.20
C TYR A 205 3.00 6.35 -9.09
N LEU A 206 3.65 5.87 -10.15
CA LEU A 206 4.47 4.67 -10.06
C LEU A 206 5.65 4.82 -9.08
N ALA A 207 6.17 6.04 -8.90
CA ALA A 207 7.20 6.32 -7.91
C ALA A 207 6.66 6.45 -6.48
N MET A 208 5.37 6.70 -6.27
CA MET A 208 4.76 6.98 -4.96
C MET A 208 4.90 5.80 -3.98
N PRO A 209 5.08 6.03 -2.66
CA PRO A 209 5.03 4.97 -1.66
C PRO A 209 3.78 4.10 -1.75
N GLU A 210 3.93 2.77 -1.74
CA GLU A 210 2.84 1.81 -1.96
C GLU A 210 1.62 2.07 -1.06
N ARG A 211 1.87 2.39 0.21
CA ARG A 211 0.82 2.68 1.20
C ARG A 211 -0.05 3.89 0.86
N LEU A 212 0.43 4.79 -0.01
CA LEU A 212 -0.28 6.02 -0.39
C LEU A 212 -1.05 5.86 -1.71
N LEU A 213 -0.64 4.94 -2.59
CA LEU A 213 -1.22 4.76 -3.92
C LEU A 213 -2.75 4.67 -3.92
N ASN A 214 -3.31 3.81 -3.08
CA ASN A 214 -4.76 3.61 -2.98
C ASN A 214 -5.46 4.58 -2.00
N LYS A 215 -4.76 5.64 -1.56
CA LYS A 215 -5.29 6.68 -0.66
C LYS A 215 -5.48 8.03 -1.35
N ARG A 216 -5.25 8.12 -2.66
CA ARG A 216 -5.34 9.35 -3.46
C ARG A 216 -6.78 9.83 -3.69
N GLY A 217 -7.76 8.96 -3.53
CA GLY A 217 -9.16 9.27 -3.77
C GLY A 217 -9.73 10.38 -2.88
N HIS A 218 -10.81 10.99 -3.33
CA HIS A 218 -11.55 11.97 -2.55
C HIS A 218 -12.27 11.32 -1.36
N PHE A 219 -12.52 12.13 -0.32
CA PHE A 219 -13.37 11.68 0.78
C PHE A 219 -14.80 11.51 0.27
N VAL A 220 -15.35 10.32 0.48
CA VAL A 220 -16.73 10.00 0.07
C VAL A 220 -17.59 9.87 1.33
N GLU A 221 -18.64 10.68 1.42
CA GLU A 221 -19.64 10.55 2.48
C GLU A 221 -20.47 9.28 2.28
N ARG A 222 -20.70 8.54 3.36
CA ARG A 222 -21.57 7.36 3.32
C ARG A 222 -22.93 7.72 3.92
N LYS A 223 -23.99 7.29 3.24
CA LYS A 223 -25.35 7.47 3.75
C LYS A 223 -25.53 6.67 5.04
N ASP A 224 -26.19 7.28 6.01
CA ASP A 224 -26.52 6.66 7.31
C ASP A 224 -25.30 6.24 8.18
N GLU A 225 -24.09 6.79 7.90
CA GLU A 225 -22.89 6.55 8.69
C GLU A 225 -22.96 7.30 10.02
N PRO A 226 -22.68 6.64 11.17
CA PRO A 226 -22.58 7.32 12.46
C PRO A 226 -21.54 8.44 12.44
N LYS A 227 -21.86 9.59 13.06
CA LYS A 227 -20.97 10.77 13.08
C LYS A 227 -19.55 10.44 13.54
N PHE A 228 -19.43 9.61 14.58
CA PHE A 228 -18.14 9.17 15.13
C PHE A 228 -17.30 8.39 14.10
N GLU A 229 -17.90 7.46 13.37
CA GLU A 229 -17.20 6.68 12.33
C GLU A 229 -16.76 7.57 11.17
N ARG A 230 -17.63 8.53 10.78
CA ARG A 230 -17.31 9.53 9.76
C ARG A 230 -16.12 10.40 10.18
N GLU A 231 -16.07 10.87 11.42
CA GLU A 231 -14.97 11.68 11.95
C GLU A 231 -13.64 10.92 11.92
N ILE A 232 -13.63 9.65 12.33
CA ILE A 232 -12.43 8.79 12.25
C ILE A 232 -11.97 8.64 10.80
N ARG A 233 -12.88 8.32 9.87
CA ARG A 233 -12.54 8.16 8.47
C ARG A 233 -12.03 9.46 7.84
N TYR A 234 -12.65 10.59 8.18
CA TYR A 234 -12.23 11.88 7.69
C TYR A 234 -10.82 12.24 8.18
N THR A 235 -10.53 12.00 9.47
CA THR A 235 -9.20 12.21 10.03
C THR A 235 -8.16 11.35 9.32
N GLN A 236 -8.42 10.06 9.13
CA GLN A 236 -7.51 9.16 8.41
C GLN A 236 -7.31 9.58 6.94
N TRP A 237 -8.36 10.01 6.28
CA TRP A 237 -8.27 10.53 4.91
C TRP A 237 -7.45 11.81 4.85
N SER A 238 -7.70 12.76 5.75
CA SER A 238 -6.98 14.03 5.85
C SER A 238 -5.48 13.83 6.10
N GLU A 239 -5.12 12.94 7.03
CA GLU A 239 -3.73 12.58 7.30
C GLU A 239 -3.05 11.95 6.09
N ASN A 240 -3.74 11.03 5.38
CA ASN A 240 -3.19 10.42 4.18
C ASN A 240 -3.03 11.46 3.05
N ARG A 241 -3.98 12.39 2.92
CA ARG A 241 -3.89 13.50 1.95
C ARG A 241 -2.67 14.36 2.24
N HIS A 242 -2.46 14.74 3.50
CA HIS A 242 -1.30 15.50 3.92
C HIS A 242 0.03 14.76 3.61
N LEU A 243 0.09 13.45 3.86
CA LEU A 243 1.26 12.63 3.48
C LEU A 243 1.51 12.62 1.97
N ILE A 244 0.45 12.53 1.16
CA ILE A 244 0.56 12.56 -0.30
C ILE A 244 1.10 13.93 -0.75
N ASP A 245 0.51 15.02 -0.24
CA ASP A 245 0.91 16.38 -0.60
C ASP A 245 2.37 16.66 -0.16
N THR A 246 2.77 16.19 1.03
CA THR A 246 4.16 16.27 1.50
C THR A 246 5.09 15.46 0.60
N TRP A 247 4.71 14.22 0.24
CA TRP A 247 5.49 13.40 -0.67
C TRP A 247 5.64 14.06 -2.04
N MET A 248 4.58 14.61 -2.62
CA MET A 248 4.62 15.32 -3.91
C MET A 248 5.53 16.54 -3.85
N LYS A 249 5.47 17.33 -2.76
CA LYS A 249 6.35 18.48 -2.51
C LYS A 249 7.82 18.07 -2.61
N TYR A 250 8.21 17.02 -1.88
CA TYR A 250 9.61 16.58 -1.86
C TYR A 250 10.03 15.87 -3.14
N TYR A 251 9.14 15.07 -3.74
CA TYR A 251 9.41 14.40 -5.01
C TYR A 251 9.69 15.39 -6.14
N SER A 252 8.94 16.48 -6.21
CA SER A 252 9.11 17.51 -7.24
C SER A 252 10.41 18.35 -7.13
N MET A 253 11.17 18.19 -6.06
CA MET A 253 12.47 18.86 -5.88
C MET A 253 13.61 18.15 -6.63
N PHE A 254 13.39 16.95 -7.13
CA PHE A 254 14.44 16.14 -7.69
C PHE A 254 14.08 15.63 -9.09
N GLU A 255 15.10 15.44 -9.90
CA GLU A 255 14.97 14.70 -11.16
C GLU A 255 14.60 13.24 -10.88
N LYS A 256 13.74 12.68 -11.75
CA LYS A 256 13.21 11.32 -11.64
C LYS A 256 14.32 10.28 -11.37
N ASP A 257 15.41 10.34 -12.12
CA ASP A 257 16.51 9.37 -12.04
C ASP A 257 17.22 9.43 -10.68
N THR A 258 17.40 10.63 -10.13
CA THR A 258 17.98 10.81 -8.78
C THR A 258 17.15 10.10 -7.71
N VAL A 259 15.82 10.19 -7.80
CA VAL A 259 14.94 9.48 -6.86
C VAL A 259 14.98 7.97 -7.09
N LEU A 260 14.95 7.54 -8.36
CA LEU A 260 14.94 6.12 -8.73
C LEU A 260 16.21 5.37 -8.32
N GLU A 261 17.34 6.04 -8.21
CA GLU A 261 18.57 5.46 -7.67
C GLU A 261 18.34 4.80 -6.29
N TYR A 262 17.53 5.44 -5.43
CA TYR A 262 17.24 4.96 -4.08
C TYR A 262 16.00 4.10 -3.98
N ILE A 263 14.98 4.34 -4.82
CA ILE A 263 13.69 3.64 -4.69
C ILE A 263 13.48 2.54 -5.73
N GLY A 264 14.23 2.54 -6.83
CA GLY A 264 13.97 1.66 -7.99
C GLY A 264 14.00 0.17 -7.67
N CYS A 265 14.82 -0.25 -6.71
CA CYS A 265 14.87 -1.66 -6.26
C CYS A 265 13.65 -2.09 -5.41
N ASN A 266 12.79 -1.17 -5.03
CA ASN A 266 11.62 -1.36 -4.14
C ASN A 266 11.97 -2.01 -2.79
N ARG A 267 13.15 -1.70 -2.26
CA ARG A 267 13.62 -2.14 -0.94
C ARG A 267 13.99 -0.94 -0.12
N PHE A 268 13.38 -0.80 1.04
CA PHE A 268 13.51 0.38 1.88
C PHE A 268 14.02 -0.01 3.26
N SER A 269 15.13 0.58 3.67
CA SER A 269 15.76 0.29 4.94
C SER A 269 16.28 1.54 5.64
N VAL A 270 16.45 1.46 6.95
CA VAL A 270 17.03 2.55 7.75
C VAL A 270 18.50 2.77 7.43
N GLU A 271 19.22 1.72 7.03
CA GLU A 271 20.62 1.79 6.62
C GLU A 271 20.80 2.60 5.32
N THR A 272 19.86 2.50 4.39
CA THR A 272 19.85 3.33 3.17
C THR A 272 19.49 4.78 3.51
N LEU A 273 18.47 4.99 4.35
CA LEU A 273 18.09 6.32 4.82
C LEU A 273 19.27 7.05 5.44
N ASP A 274 20.05 6.38 6.28
CA ASP A 274 21.17 6.98 7.00
C ASP A 274 22.32 7.39 6.07
N LYS A 275 22.49 6.71 4.94
CA LYS A 275 23.51 7.01 3.92
C LYS A 275 23.17 8.16 2.98
N ILE A 276 21.91 8.59 2.88
CA ILE A 276 21.52 9.71 2.03
C ILE A 276 22.07 10.99 2.64
N GLU A 277 22.90 11.74 1.88
CA GLU A 277 23.51 12.98 2.35
C GLU A 277 22.57 14.18 2.26
N ASN A 278 21.79 14.27 1.18
CA ASN A 278 20.87 15.38 0.96
C ASN A 278 19.66 15.29 1.91
N GLU A 279 19.41 16.35 2.70
CA GLU A 279 18.36 16.36 3.74
C GLU A 279 16.95 16.21 3.16
N GLU A 280 16.65 16.87 2.05
CA GLU A 280 15.33 16.82 1.41
C GLU A 280 15.06 15.44 0.81
N LEU A 281 16.08 14.82 0.20
CA LEU A 281 16.00 13.45 -0.31
C LEU A 281 15.87 12.44 0.84
N LYS A 282 16.53 12.69 1.98
CA LYS A 282 16.39 11.91 3.21
C LYS A 282 14.95 11.96 3.73
N LYS A 283 14.33 13.14 3.77
CA LYS A 283 12.91 13.31 4.14
C LYS A 283 11.98 12.60 3.16
N LEU A 284 12.23 12.71 1.86
CA LEU A 284 11.48 11.98 0.83
C LEU A 284 11.59 10.47 1.03
N TYR A 285 12.81 9.94 1.19
CA TYR A 285 13.05 8.51 1.37
C TYR A 285 12.40 7.96 2.65
N PHE A 286 12.40 8.74 3.74
CA PHE A 286 11.72 8.37 4.98
C PHE A 286 10.24 8.01 4.76
N LEU A 287 9.55 8.67 3.84
CA LEU A 287 8.14 8.39 3.53
C LEU A 287 7.91 7.01 2.90
N TYR A 288 8.95 6.33 2.43
CA TYR A 288 8.84 4.96 1.92
C TYR A 288 9.01 3.88 2.99
N LEU A 289 9.52 4.23 4.15
CA LEU A 289 9.75 3.28 5.23
C LEU A 289 8.43 2.68 5.73
N THR A 290 8.46 1.40 6.09
CA THR A 290 7.34 0.77 6.80
C THR A 290 7.19 1.38 8.20
N PRO A 291 6.01 1.28 8.84
CA PRO A 291 5.84 1.76 10.22
C PRO A 291 6.90 1.23 11.18
N SER A 292 7.23 -0.06 11.10
CA SER A 292 8.28 -0.68 11.94
C SER A 292 9.68 -0.12 11.66
N ALA A 293 10.01 0.15 10.38
CA ALA A 293 11.28 0.77 10.04
C ALA A 293 11.34 2.24 10.47
N THR A 294 10.21 2.96 10.41
CA THR A 294 10.12 4.36 10.86
C THR A 294 10.57 4.53 12.31
N ILE A 295 10.13 3.66 13.23
CA ILE A 295 10.53 3.74 14.65
C ILE A 295 11.98 3.35 14.86
N ARG A 296 12.54 2.44 14.04
CA ARG A 296 13.95 2.03 14.10
C ARG A 296 14.92 3.14 13.69
N VAL A 297 14.48 4.16 12.97
CA VAL A 297 15.32 5.34 12.67
C VAL A 297 15.91 5.91 13.95
N PHE A 298 15.14 5.96 15.04
CA PHE A 298 15.54 6.55 16.31
C PHE A 298 16.47 5.68 17.17
N SER A 299 16.72 4.43 16.77
CA SER A 299 17.70 3.56 17.43
C SER A 299 18.91 3.23 16.56
N ASP A 300 18.71 3.12 15.24
CA ASP A 300 19.69 2.51 14.34
C ASP A 300 20.46 3.54 13.49
N CYS A 301 19.92 4.76 13.30
CA CYS A 301 20.57 5.81 12.49
C CYS A 301 21.51 6.70 13.30
N THR A 302 22.32 7.47 12.59
CA THR A 302 23.18 8.52 13.15
C THR A 302 22.37 9.62 13.81
N GLU A 303 22.98 10.36 14.74
CA GLU A 303 22.32 11.48 15.45
C GLU A 303 21.86 12.58 14.49
N ASP A 304 22.61 12.82 13.41
CA ASP A 304 22.20 13.79 12.37
C ASP A 304 20.93 13.36 11.65
N THR A 305 20.83 12.09 11.22
CA THR A 305 19.61 11.54 10.62
C THR A 305 18.43 11.59 11.59
N LYS A 306 18.63 11.24 12.87
CA LYS A 306 17.59 11.33 13.90
C LYS A 306 17.08 12.76 14.05
N ARG A 307 17.99 13.74 14.12
CA ARG A 307 17.67 15.17 14.21
C ARG A 307 16.84 15.63 13.01
N ILE A 308 17.29 15.35 11.78
CA ILE A 308 16.60 15.73 10.55
C ILE A 308 15.18 15.15 10.52
N ILE A 309 15.04 13.85 10.79
CA ILE A 309 13.74 13.16 10.71
C ILE A 309 12.81 13.58 11.86
N SER A 310 13.33 13.77 13.08
CA SER A 310 12.49 14.26 14.19
C SER A 310 11.96 15.68 13.92
N THR A 311 12.80 16.56 13.42
CA THR A 311 12.39 17.91 13.02
C THR A 311 11.35 17.87 11.90
N PHE A 312 11.58 17.05 10.87
CA PHE A 312 10.62 16.85 9.77
C PHE A 312 9.25 16.37 10.27
N ILE A 313 9.22 15.40 11.19
CA ILE A 313 7.95 14.91 11.78
C ILE A 313 7.30 16.03 12.60
N LEU A 314 8.07 16.75 13.42
CA LEU A 314 7.53 17.81 14.29
C LEU A 314 6.90 18.95 13.50
N GLU A 315 7.55 19.39 12.45
CA GLU A 315 7.17 20.58 11.68
C GLU A 315 6.15 20.27 10.57
N GLU A 316 6.34 19.17 9.82
CA GLU A 316 5.55 18.90 8.63
C GLU A 316 4.57 17.72 8.78
N LEU A 317 4.77 16.81 9.72
CA LEU A 317 3.96 15.61 9.89
C LEU A 317 3.50 15.39 11.35
N PRO A 318 2.91 16.42 12.01
CA PRO A 318 2.62 16.36 13.45
C PRO A 318 1.71 15.21 13.86
N PHE A 319 0.85 14.71 12.96
CA PHE A 319 -0.01 13.54 13.20
C PHE A 319 0.76 12.21 13.21
N MET A 320 2.02 12.18 12.76
CA MET A 320 2.86 10.97 12.78
C MET A 320 3.11 10.43 14.19
N TYR A 321 2.98 11.29 15.23
CA TYR A 321 3.06 10.82 16.61
C TYR A 321 2.03 9.74 16.91
N SER A 322 0.78 9.96 16.51
CA SER A 322 -0.26 8.95 16.66
C SER A 322 0.12 7.63 16.01
N ARG A 323 0.69 7.68 14.81
CA ARG A 323 1.14 6.49 14.08
C ARG A 323 2.36 5.83 14.71
N ILE A 324 3.30 6.61 15.26
CA ILE A 324 4.43 6.10 16.05
C ILE A 324 3.90 5.35 17.28
N VAL A 325 2.98 5.97 18.02
CA VAL A 325 2.36 5.37 19.20
C VAL A 325 1.64 4.05 18.85
N GLU A 326 0.85 4.02 17.79
CA GLU A 326 0.18 2.80 17.32
C GLU A 326 1.18 1.71 16.93
N THR A 327 2.28 2.10 16.28
CA THR A 327 3.33 1.17 15.89
C THR A 327 4.06 0.60 17.10
N ILE A 328 4.37 1.42 18.09
CA ILE A 328 4.96 0.99 19.37
C ILE A 328 4.04 -0.03 20.06
N LEU A 329 2.76 0.29 20.18
CA LEU A 329 1.77 -0.58 20.83
C LEU A 329 1.59 -1.91 20.11
N SER A 330 1.60 -1.91 18.77
CA SER A 330 1.32 -3.11 17.97
C SER A 330 2.55 -3.98 17.72
N SER A 331 3.74 -3.38 17.54
CA SER A 331 4.96 -4.09 17.15
C SER A 331 5.86 -4.49 18.33
N LYS A 332 5.57 -3.98 19.54
CA LYS A 332 6.35 -4.25 20.76
C LYS A 332 7.87 -4.12 20.51
N PRO A 333 8.35 -2.96 20.10
CA PRO A 333 9.74 -2.75 19.74
C PRO A 333 10.65 -2.90 20.97
N GLY A 334 11.93 -3.23 20.74
CA GLY A 334 12.94 -3.30 21.79
C GLY A 334 13.21 -1.93 22.43
N TYR A 335 13.80 -1.95 23.62
CA TYR A 335 14.05 -0.74 24.43
C TYR A 335 14.92 0.31 23.76
N LYS A 336 15.89 -0.06 22.92
CA LYS A 336 16.70 0.92 22.17
C LYS A 336 15.85 1.78 21.27
N VAL A 337 14.85 1.20 20.62
CA VAL A 337 13.90 1.94 19.76
C VAL A 337 13.08 2.91 20.61
N ILE A 338 12.55 2.45 21.73
CA ILE A 338 11.75 3.27 22.65
C ILE A 338 12.59 4.41 23.20
N ALA A 339 13.80 4.13 23.66
CA ALA A 339 14.73 5.11 24.18
C ALA A 339 15.04 6.21 23.14
N GLY A 340 15.38 5.82 21.90
CA GLY A 340 15.63 6.77 20.83
C GLY A 340 14.43 7.65 20.50
N ILE A 341 13.21 7.09 20.53
CA ILE A 341 11.98 7.88 20.34
C ILE A 341 11.77 8.86 21.47
N LEU A 342 11.93 8.44 22.72
CA LEU A 342 11.79 9.32 23.89
C LEU A 342 12.84 10.42 23.88
N GLU A 343 14.09 10.10 23.53
CA GLU A 343 15.18 11.06 23.44
C GLU A 343 14.91 12.16 22.40
N ASN A 344 14.33 11.82 21.27
CA ASN A 344 14.09 12.76 20.16
C ASN A 344 12.73 13.48 20.24
N PHE A 345 11.70 12.88 20.80
CA PHE A 345 10.37 13.47 20.91
C PHE A 345 9.92 13.77 22.34
N GLY A 346 10.62 13.21 23.32
CA GLY A 346 10.44 13.51 24.73
C GLY A 346 9.01 13.31 25.25
N GLU A 347 8.61 14.21 26.13
CA GLU A 347 7.32 14.21 26.85
C GLU A 347 6.11 14.16 25.91
N LYS A 348 6.21 14.74 24.70
CA LYS A 348 5.08 14.78 23.77
C LYS A 348 4.64 13.38 23.32
N VAL A 349 5.58 12.51 22.94
CA VAL A 349 5.25 11.14 22.54
C VAL A 349 4.69 10.35 23.70
N CYS A 350 5.28 10.52 24.90
CA CYS A 350 4.78 9.88 26.11
C CYS A 350 3.35 10.32 26.46
N THR A 351 3.06 11.62 26.38
CA THR A 351 1.74 12.18 26.62
C THR A 351 0.70 11.64 25.61
N ASP A 352 1.07 11.58 24.34
CA ASP A 352 0.17 11.05 23.30
C ASP A 352 -0.04 9.53 23.43
N LEU A 353 0.98 8.79 23.83
CA LEU A 353 0.87 7.38 24.19
C LEU A 353 -0.12 7.17 25.33
N LEU A 354 0.04 7.92 26.41
CA LEU A 354 -0.81 7.84 27.59
C LEU A 354 -2.27 8.21 27.29
N LYS A 355 -2.51 9.24 26.50
CA LYS A 355 -3.86 9.63 26.06
C LYS A 355 -4.55 8.53 25.23
N LYS A 356 -3.82 7.88 24.32
CA LYS A 356 -4.38 6.80 23.49
C LYS A 356 -4.71 5.55 24.30
N ILE A 357 -3.95 5.29 25.33
CA ILE A 357 -4.20 4.17 26.23
C ILE A 357 -5.35 4.48 27.19
N ASP A 358 -5.77 5.74 27.24
CA ASP A 358 -6.80 6.26 28.17
C ASP A 358 -6.51 5.96 29.66
N LEU A 359 -5.23 5.67 29.95
CA LEU A 359 -4.78 5.26 31.28
C LEU A 359 -4.61 6.45 32.23
N PHE A 360 -4.30 7.62 31.66
CA PHE A 360 -3.90 8.81 32.43
C PHE A 360 -4.64 10.08 32.00
N SER A 361 -5.76 9.96 31.31
CA SER A 361 -6.60 11.10 30.95
C SER A 361 -7.28 11.69 32.20
N GLY A 362 -6.49 12.29 33.05
CA GLY A 362 -6.88 12.98 34.28
C GLY A 362 -6.78 12.08 35.52
N HIS A 363 -5.78 12.30 36.34
CA HIS A 363 -5.56 12.04 37.77
C HIS A 363 -6.33 10.88 38.45
N ASP A 364 -6.84 9.90 37.70
CA ASP A 364 -7.78 8.92 38.20
C ASP A 364 -7.12 7.53 38.24
N ASN A 365 -6.43 7.24 39.36
CA ASN A 365 -5.89 5.92 39.66
C ASN A 365 -6.95 4.80 39.52
N ASP A 366 -8.22 5.14 39.63
CA ASP A 366 -9.33 4.20 39.47
C ASP A 366 -9.49 3.75 38.02
N LYS A 367 -9.23 4.61 37.03
CA LYS A 367 -9.29 4.22 35.61
C LYS A 367 -8.23 3.19 35.24
N LEU A 368 -6.99 3.35 35.69
CA LEU A 368 -5.93 2.38 35.49
C LEU A 368 -6.29 1.02 36.13
N THR A 369 -6.75 1.07 37.38
CA THR A 369 -7.21 -0.11 38.13
C THR A 369 -8.40 -0.78 37.43
N MET A 370 -9.38 -0.02 36.93
CA MET A 370 -10.52 -0.54 36.18
C MET A 370 -10.09 -1.17 34.85
N LEU A 371 -9.15 -0.56 34.12
CA LEU A 371 -8.66 -1.07 32.84
C LEU A 371 -7.88 -2.37 33.02
N ILE A 372 -7.05 -2.46 34.07
CA ILE A 372 -6.34 -3.66 34.43
C ILE A 372 -7.32 -4.75 34.90
N LYS A 373 -8.32 -4.42 35.71
CA LYS A 373 -9.39 -5.34 36.10
C LYS A 373 -10.23 -5.80 34.93
N ALA A 374 -10.57 -4.93 33.99
CA ALA A 374 -11.27 -5.28 32.75
C ALA A 374 -10.45 -6.19 31.85
N ASN A 375 -9.13 -6.01 31.81
CA ASN A 375 -8.23 -6.90 31.07
C ASN A 375 -7.95 -8.22 31.77
N LYS A 376 -8.14 -8.32 33.10
CA LYS A 376 -8.10 -9.61 33.82
C LYS A 376 -9.13 -10.62 33.33
N SER A 377 -10.29 -10.14 32.87
CA SER A 377 -11.36 -10.98 32.32
C SER A 377 -11.11 -11.39 30.86
N LYS A 378 -10.16 -10.77 30.18
CA LYS A 378 -9.76 -11.12 28.82
C LYS A 378 -8.66 -12.17 28.85
N ARG A 379 -8.57 -12.96 27.78
CA ARG A 379 -7.44 -13.86 27.60
C ARG A 379 -6.15 -13.02 27.58
N LEU A 380 -5.09 -13.52 28.19
CA LEU A 380 -3.75 -12.90 28.22
C LEU A 380 -3.24 -12.38 26.89
N VAL A 381 -3.65 -13.02 25.79
CA VAL A 381 -3.31 -12.64 24.41
C VAL A 381 -3.82 -11.23 24.08
N ASP A 382 -4.86 -10.77 24.75
CA ASP A 382 -5.52 -9.49 24.49
C ASP A 382 -5.06 -8.36 25.45
N PHE A 383 -4.19 -8.67 26.42
CA PHE A 383 -3.62 -7.65 27.30
C PHE A 383 -2.39 -7.03 26.65
N ASP A 384 -2.37 -5.73 26.55
CA ASP A 384 -1.22 -5.03 26.00
C ASP A 384 -0.12 -4.85 27.03
N PHE A 385 0.76 -5.84 27.12
CA PHE A 385 1.92 -5.82 28.01
C PHE A 385 2.98 -4.79 27.62
N SER A 386 2.86 -4.19 26.45
CA SER A 386 3.77 -3.13 26.00
C SER A 386 3.79 -1.95 26.97
N LEU A 387 2.70 -1.74 27.71
CA LEU A 387 2.60 -0.71 28.74
C LEU A 387 3.61 -0.86 29.87
N LEU A 388 3.85 -2.09 30.31
CA LEU A 388 4.74 -2.35 31.43
C LEU A 388 6.20 -2.03 31.10
N GLN A 389 6.60 -2.15 29.83
CA GLN A 389 7.96 -1.78 29.40
C GLN A 389 8.21 -0.26 29.43
N PHE A 390 7.19 0.58 29.50
CA PHE A 390 7.33 2.03 29.57
C PHE A 390 7.46 2.58 30.98
N ILE A 391 7.15 1.80 32.03
CA ILE A 391 7.16 2.27 33.42
C ILE A 391 8.46 2.96 33.82
N PRO A 392 9.66 2.38 33.54
CA PRO A 392 10.92 3.01 33.88
C PRO A 392 11.16 4.34 33.15
N TYR A 393 10.71 4.44 31.88
CA TYR A 393 10.84 5.68 31.10
C TYR A 393 9.93 6.78 31.62
N PHE A 394 8.70 6.45 32.00
CA PHE A 394 7.74 7.40 32.56
C PHE A 394 8.23 7.96 33.88
N HIS A 395 8.84 7.13 34.72
CA HIS A 395 9.43 7.58 35.96
C HIS A 395 10.60 8.56 35.73
N VAL A 396 11.50 8.24 34.81
CA VAL A 396 12.63 9.10 34.43
C VAL A 396 12.19 10.43 33.83
N SER A 397 11.11 10.44 33.04
CA SER A 397 10.56 11.64 32.43
C SER A 397 9.59 12.40 33.36
N ASN A 398 9.40 11.98 34.60
CA ASN A 398 8.41 12.51 35.54
C ASN A 398 6.96 12.49 35.01
N LEU A 399 6.65 11.63 34.06
CA LEU A 399 5.30 11.48 33.50
C LEU A 399 4.39 10.62 34.36
N LEU A 400 4.97 9.75 35.16
CA LEU A 400 4.28 8.96 36.18
C LEU A 400 4.75 9.37 37.57
N SER A 401 3.82 9.50 38.52
CA SER A 401 4.18 9.55 39.91
C SER A 401 4.63 8.16 40.40
N LYS A 402 5.46 8.11 41.45
CA LYS A 402 5.84 6.84 42.10
C LYS A 402 4.62 5.99 42.50
N GLN A 403 3.51 6.62 42.80
CA GLN A 403 2.29 5.96 43.21
C GLN A 403 1.59 5.29 42.01
N GLU A 404 1.55 5.96 40.84
CA GLU A 404 1.02 5.42 39.58
C GLU A 404 1.86 4.24 39.07
N GLU A 405 3.19 4.38 39.13
CA GLU A 405 4.12 3.32 38.83
C GLU A 405 3.89 2.08 39.72
N GLN A 406 3.74 2.29 41.05
CA GLN A 406 3.45 1.22 41.99
C GLN A 406 2.11 0.54 41.71
N ILE A 407 1.07 1.29 41.31
CA ILE A 407 -0.24 0.73 40.94
C ILE A 407 -0.11 -0.16 39.72
N ILE A 408 0.62 0.28 38.67
CA ILE A 408 0.85 -0.49 37.46
C ILE A 408 1.61 -1.78 37.80
N MET A 409 2.68 -1.69 38.61
CA MET A 409 3.47 -2.82 39.03
C MET A 409 2.64 -3.81 39.87
N ASN A 410 1.92 -3.33 40.88
CA ASN A 410 1.07 -4.16 41.73
C ASN A 410 -0.01 -4.87 40.91
N SER A 411 -0.58 -4.19 39.93
CA SER A 411 -1.61 -4.76 39.06
C SER A 411 -1.03 -5.81 38.12
N ALA A 412 0.20 -5.62 37.65
CA ALA A 412 0.94 -6.65 36.91
C ALA A 412 1.21 -7.90 37.77
N TYR A 413 1.49 -7.72 39.06
CA TYR A 413 1.64 -8.82 40.02
C TYR A 413 0.35 -9.56 40.31
N GLU A 414 -0.74 -8.83 40.49
CA GLU A 414 -2.05 -9.44 40.70
C GLU A 414 -2.50 -10.31 39.55
N LEU A 415 -1.99 -10.08 38.34
CA LEU A 415 -2.26 -10.92 37.17
C LEU A 415 -1.67 -12.33 37.29
N LYS A 416 -0.76 -12.57 38.26
CA LYS A 416 -0.15 -13.87 38.60
C LYS A 416 0.41 -14.68 37.42
N GLU A 417 0.91 -14.03 36.37
CA GLU A 417 1.22 -14.71 35.12
C GLU A 417 2.71 -14.73 34.79
N ALA A 418 3.26 -15.92 34.79
CA ALA A 418 4.65 -16.21 34.50
C ALA A 418 5.24 -15.59 33.23
N PRO A 419 4.51 -15.48 32.09
CA PRO A 419 5.04 -14.87 30.87
C PRO A 419 5.37 -13.39 31.01
N ILE A 420 4.58 -12.62 31.74
CA ILE A 420 4.80 -11.16 31.93
C ILE A 420 6.09 -10.94 32.72
N ARG A 421 6.23 -11.65 33.82
CA ARG A 421 7.43 -11.57 34.68
C ARG A 421 8.68 -11.90 33.89
N LYS A 422 8.62 -12.94 33.06
CA LYS A 422 9.75 -13.35 32.22
C LYS A 422 10.12 -12.27 31.20
N ILE A 423 9.13 -11.60 30.61
CA ILE A 423 9.35 -10.47 29.68
C ILE A 423 9.94 -9.28 30.42
N LEU A 424 9.42 -8.92 31.59
CA LEU A 424 9.95 -7.84 32.42
C LEU A 424 11.40 -8.12 32.86
N LEU A 425 11.67 -9.32 33.30
CA LEU A 425 13.00 -9.73 33.74
C LEU A 425 14.02 -9.74 32.60
N LEU A 426 13.67 -10.23 31.42
CA LEU A 426 14.53 -10.21 30.24
C LEU A 426 14.91 -8.79 29.78
N HIS A 427 14.08 -7.82 30.09
CA HIS A 427 14.27 -6.45 29.62
C HIS A 427 14.86 -5.50 30.68
N LEU A 428 14.90 -5.90 31.96
CA LEU A 428 15.45 -5.04 33.02
C LEU A 428 16.94 -4.74 32.84
N ASP A 429 17.74 -5.69 32.38
CA ASP A 429 19.15 -5.48 32.09
C ASP A 429 19.39 -4.54 30.92
N GLU A 430 18.55 -4.63 29.87
CA GLU A 430 18.60 -3.68 28.74
C GLU A 430 18.16 -2.28 29.14
N LEU A 431 17.22 -2.15 30.09
CA LEU A 431 16.76 -0.89 30.66
C LEU A 431 17.83 -0.12 31.43
N LYS A 432 18.73 -0.83 32.09
CA LYS A 432 19.78 -0.22 32.91
C LYS A 432 20.62 0.77 32.09
N ASP A 433 21.11 0.35 30.94
CA ASP A 433 21.96 1.18 30.08
C ASP A 433 21.20 2.37 29.53
N VAL A 434 19.91 2.18 29.22
CA VAL A 434 19.04 3.25 28.70
C VAL A 434 18.73 4.26 29.78
N LEU A 435 18.39 3.82 31.01
CA LEU A 435 18.13 4.69 32.14
C LEU A 435 19.34 5.53 32.53
N ILE A 436 20.54 4.91 32.50
CA ILE A 436 21.80 5.63 32.72
C ILE A 436 21.96 6.74 31.69
N LYS A 437 21.78 6.43 30.42
CA LYS A 437 21.92 7.40 29.32
C LYS A 437 20.85 8.50 29.39
N THR A 438 19.60 8.14 29.67
CA THR A 438 18.46 9.10 29.70
C THR A 438 18.55 10.07 30.88
N ASN A 439 19.14 9.66 32.01
CA ASN A 439 19.41 10.55 33.14
C ASN A 439 20.66 11.42 32.94
N GLY A 440 21.30 11.40 31.76
CA GLY A 440 22.48 12.20 31.47
C GLY A 440 23.72 11.79 32.27
N ALA A 441 23.72 10.58 32.86
CA ALA A 441 24.85 10.08 33.62
C ALA A 441 26.05 9.87 32.70
N GLN A 442 27.17 10.51 33.05
CA GLN A 442 28.44 10.28 32.39
C GLN A 442 29.13 9.03 32.96
N PRO A 443 29.97 8.36 32.17
CA PRO A 443 30.80 7.27 32.71
C PRO A 443 31.65 7.83 33.87
N GLY A 444 31.26 7.51 35.10
CA GLY A 444 31.89 8.04 36.31
C GLY A 444 30.94 8.69 37.32
N ASP A 445 29.70 8.97 36.96
CA ASP A 445 28.65 9.48 37.85
C ASP A 445 28.11 8.36 38.75
N THR A 446 28.95 7.91 39.67
CA THR A 446 28.68 6.78 40.55
C THR A 446 27.41 6.95 41.39
N GLN A 447 27.02 8.18 41.71
CA GLN A 447 25.83 8.47 42.51
C GLN A 447 24.54 8.24 41.73
N ILE A 448 24.43 8.71 40.49
CA ILE A 448 23.26 8.53 39.62
C ILE A 448 23.13 7.07 39.19
N ILE A 449 24.26 6.46 38.81
CA ILE A 449 24.32 5.04 38.43
C ILE A 449 23.88 4.15 39.60
N SER A 450 24.35 4.43 40.82
CA SER A 450 23.97 3.69 42.03
C SER A 450 22.49 3.77 42.33
N VAL A 451 21.86 4.95 42.18
CA VAL A 451 20.42 5.13 42.37
C VAL A 451 19.60 4.33 41.34
N ILE A 452 20.04 4.35 40.08
CA ILE A 452 19.40 3.57 39.00
C ILE A 452 19.54 2.06 39.24
N GLU A 453 20.72 1.62 39.64
CA GLU A 453 20.97 0.22 39.99
C GLU A 453 20.15 -0.27 41.19
N GLU A 454 19.95 0.59 42.17
CA GLU A 454 19.12 0.29 43.32
C GLU A 454 17.64 0.23 42.96
N GLN A 455 17.16 1.13 42.11
CA GLN A 455 15.79 1.08 41.58
C GLN A 455 15.55 -0.18 40.73
N ILE A 456 16.50 -0.56 39.89
CA ILE A 456 16.43 -1.79 39.09
C ILE A 456 16.45 -3.02 40.00
N LYS A 457 17.31 -3.05 41.04
CA LYS A 457 17.34 -4.14 42.04
C LYS A 457 16.01 -4.24 42.79
N GLU A 458 15.42 -3.13 43.15
CA GLU A 458 14.12 -3.09 43.83
C GLU A 458 13.03 -3.64 42.93
N LEU A 459 13.03 -3.27 41.66
CA LEU A 459 12.14 -3.82 40.63
C LEU A 459 12.36 -5.34 40.44
N TYR A 460 13.61 -5.78 40.35
CA TYR A 460 13.96 -7.21 40.31
C TYR A 460 13.47 -7.96 41.54
N HIS A 461 13.67 -7.37 42.70
CA HIS A 461 13.25 -7.97 43.99
C HIS A 461 11.72 -8.07 44.05
N GLN A 462 11.01 -7.03 43.67
CA GLN A 462 9.57 -7.03 43.62
C GLN A 462 9.01 -8.05 42.60
N ILE A 463 9.70 -8.24 41.46
CA ILE A 463 9.33 -9.22 40.42
C ILE A 463 9.66 -10.66 40.89
N SER A 464 10.76 -10.88 41.61
CA SER A 464 11.24 -12.20 41.97
C SER A 464 10.64 -12.77 43.30
N ILE A 465 10.13 -11.90 44.20
CA ILE A 465 9.49 -12.36 45.45
C ILE A 465 8.22 -13.21 45.16
N PHE A 466 7.68 -13.18 43.99
CA PHE A 466 6.47 -13.91 43.61
C PHE A 466 6.72 -15.17 42.78
N GLU A 467 8.00 -15.55 42.59
CA GLU A 467 8.38 -16.83 41.96
C GLU A 467 8.54 -17.97 43.02
N LEU A 468 8.40 -17.63 44.31
CA LEU A 468 8.38 -18.57 45.43
C LEU A 468 6.94 -18.72 45.95
#